data_3982924990009293226ef220977f4959
#
_entry.id   3982924990009293226ef220977f4959
#
_cell.length_a   1.000
_cell.length_b   1.000
_cell.length_c   1.000
_cell.angle_alpha   90.00
_cell.angle_beta   90.00
_cell.angle_gamma   90.00
#
_symmetry.space_group_name_H-M   'P 1'
#
loop_
_entity.id
_entity.type
_entity.pdbx_description
1 polymer ?
#
loop_
_entity_poly.entity_id
_entity_poly.type
_entity_poly.pdbx_seq_one_letter_code
_entity_poly.pdbx_strand_id
1 'polypeptide(L)'
;KAVYLTFDDGPIPEVTPWVLELLDKHNIKATFFMVGDNIRKHPDVFRMVVERGHRIGNHTFNHIRGFEYLSSNYLANTDKANEMMKTDLFRPPHGHMRWMQYMTLKRHYKIIMWDLVTRDYSKKLRPPQVLANVMRYARNGSIITFHDSLKSWNNGNLQYALPRAIDFLKEEGYEFRLL
;
A
#
# COMPACT_ATOMS: atom_id res chain seq x y z
N LYS A 1 -11.76 17.58 -5.94
CA LYS A 1 -10.59 16.76 -6.29
C LYS A 1 -10.44 15.63 -5.27
N ALA A 2 -10.06 14.44 -5.72
CA ALA A 2 -9.86 13.29 -4.86
C ALA A 2 -8.51 12.62 -5.11
N VAL A 3 -7.94 12.03 -4.06
CA VAL A 3 -6.80 11.13 -4.13
C VAL A 3 -7.09 9.87 -3.33
N TYR A 4 -6.37 8.79 -3.66
CA TYR A 4 -6.47 7.50 -3.01
C TYR A 4 -5.10 7.19 -2.39
N LEU A 5 -5.02 7.32 -1.07
CA LEU A 5 -3.79 7.03 -0.34
C LEU A 5 -3.68 5.52 -0.10
N THR A 6 -2.57 4.93 -0.51
CA THR A 6 -2.34 3.49 -0.39
C THR A 6 -0.99 3.19 0.26
N PHE A 7 -0.94 2.07 0.97
CA PHE A 7 0.26 1.58 1.66
C PHE A 7 0.51 0.14 1.30
N ASP A 8 1.74 -0.19 0.90
CA ASP A 8 2.15 -1.55 0.55
C ASP A 8 3.10 -2.13 1.61
N ASP A 9 3.16 -3.46 1.70
CA ASP A 9 4.14 -4.28 2.42
C ASP A 9 3.84 -4.57 3.89
N GLY A 10 2.91 -3.88 4.52
CA GLY A 10 2.54 -4.16 5.91
C GLY A 10 1.74 -5.45 6.11
N PRO A 11 1.23 -5.69 7.33
CA PRO A 11 1.40 -4.89 8.53
C PRO A 11 2.76 -5.11 9.20
N ILE A 12 3.34 -4.05 9.73
CA ILE A 12 4.61 -4.08 10.46
C ILE A 12 4.42 -3.39 11.81
N PRO A 13 4.66 -4.06 12.96
CA PRO A 13 4.34 -3.52 14.28
C PRO A 13 5.03 -2.19 14.60
N GLU A 14 6.23 -1.96 14.10
CA GLU A 14 7.00 -0.74 14.33
C GLU A 14 6.50 0.44 13.51
N VAL A 15 5.74 0.20 12.44
CA VAL A 15 5.39 1.22 11.44
C VAL A 15 3.89 1.41 11.30
N THR A 16 3.15 0.34 11.06
CA THR A 16 1.72 0.41 10.73
C THR A 16 0.89 1.15 11.80
N PRO A 17 1.07 0.90 13.11
CA PRO A 17 0.33 1.65 14.13
C PRO A 17 0.58 3.16 14.07
N TRP A 18 1.81 3.58 13.79
CA TRP A 18 2.13 5.00 13.62
C TRP A 18 1.37 5.62 12.43
N VAL A 19 1.30 4.89 11.32
CA VAL A 19 0.51 5.32 10.16
C VAL A 19 -0.96 5.47 10.53
N LEU A 20 -1.52 4.50 11.24
CA LEU A 20 -2.93 4.51 11.66
C LEU A 20 -3.24 5.72 12.56
N GLU A 21 -2.37 6.02 13.54
CA GLU A 21 -2.52 7.19 14.41
C GLU A 21 -2.52 8.50 13.60
N LEU A 22 -1.63 8.61 12.63
CA LEU A 22 -1.56 9.79 11.77
C LEU A 22 -2.84 9.95 10.93
N LEU A 23 -3.33 8.85 10.35
CA LEU A 23 -4.57 8.87 9.57
C LEU A 23 -5.79 9.24 10.43
N ASP A 24 -5.87 8.71 11.63
CA ASP A 24 -6.93 9.05 12.59
C ASP A 24 -6.90 10.53 12.96
N LYS A 25 -5.72 11.06 13.26
CA LYS A 25 -5.52 12.49 13.56
C LYS A 25 -6.05 13.39 12.44
N HIS A 26 -5.90 12.98 11.21
CA HIS A 26 -6.37 13.72 10.04
C HIS A 26 -7.77 13.36 9.59
N ASN A 27 -8.43 12.40 10.25
CA ASN A 27 -9.75 11.87 9.90
C ASN A 27 -9.84 11.41 8.44
N ILE A 28 -8.84 10.64 8.00
CA ILE A 28 -8.78 10.08 6.66
C ILE A 28 -8.65 8.56 6.69
N LYS A 29 -9.19 7.91 5.67
CA LYS A 29 -9.08 6.46 5.47
C LYS A 29 -8.22 6.16 4.25
N ALA A 30 -7.54 5.02 4.30
CA ALA A 30 -6.61 4.59 3.26
C ALA A 30 -6.80 3.11 2.93
N THR A 31 -6.14 2.67 1.86
CA THR A 31 -6.11 1.27 1.45
C THR A 31 -4.73 0.68 1.74
N PHE A 32 -4.69 -0.47 2.39
CA PHE A 32 -3.46 -1.18 2.77
C PHE A 32 -3.37 -2.47 1.98
N PHE A 33 -2.39 -2.57 1.07
CA PHE A 33 -2.07 -3.79 0.34
C PHE A 33 -1.06 -4.60 1.17
N MET A 34 -1.56 -5.62 1.84
CA MET A 34 -0.83 -6.34 2.87
C MET A 34 -0.22 -7.64 2.36
N VAL A 35 0.91 -7.99 2.94
CA VAL A 35 1.60 -9.27 2.72
C VAL A 35 1.04 -10.30 3.71
N GLY A 36 0.57 -11.44 3.20
CA GLY A 36 -0.10 -12.44 4.03
C GLY A 36 0.75 -12.98 5.17
N ASP A 37 2.05 -13.19 4.93
CA ASP A 37 2.97 -13.66 5.98
C ASP A 37 3.10 -12.65 7.13
N ASN A 38 3.03 -11.37 6.84
CA ASN A 38 3.04 -10.34 7.87
C ASN A 38 1.75 -10.34 8.69
N ILE A 39 0.61 -10.61 8.08
CA ILE A 39 -0.65 -10.80 8.82
C ILE A 39 -0.55 -12.01 9.75
N ARG A 40 0.00 -13.13 9.26
CA ARG A 40 0.19 -14.33 10.05
C ARG A 40 1.05 -14.06 11.28
N LYS A 41 2.12 -13.29 11.12
CA LYS A 41 3.05 -12.92 12.21
C LYS A 41 2.46 -11.88 13.16
N HIS A 42 1.62 -10.98 12.65
CA HIS A 42 1.13 -9.81 13.39
C HIS A 42 -0.39 -9.64 13.22
N PRO A 43 -1.19 -10.64 13.64
CA PRO A 43 -2.64 -10.61 13.46
C PRO A 43 -3.33 -9.48 14.24
N ASP A 44 -2.75 -9.06 15.35
CA ASP A 44 -3.22 -7.94 16.16
C ASP A 44 -3.11 -6.59 15.40
N VAL A 45 -2.00 -6.37 14.71
CA VAL A 45 -1.81 -5.15 13.89
C VAL A 45 -2.78 -5.15 12.70
N PHE A 46 -2.97 -6.31 12.06
CA PHE A 46 -3.97 -6.46 11.00
C PHE A 46 -5.37 -6.07 11.49
N ARG A 47 -5.79 -6.57 12.65
CA ARG A 47 -7.09 -6.22 13.25
C ARG A 47 -7.23 -4.73 13.50
N MET A 48 -6.17 -4.06 13.97
CA MET A 48 -6.19 -2.61 14.16
C MET A 48 -6.55 -1.88 12.85
N VAL A 49 -5.96 -2.27 11.74
CA VAL A 49 -6.22 -1.67 10.43
C VAL A 49 -7.69 -1.85 10.04
N VAL A 50 -8.21 -3.07 10.18
CA VAL A 50 -9.60 -3.41 9.85
C VAL A 50 -10.59 -2.65 10.74
N GLU A 51 -10.36 -2.66 12.05
CA GLU A 51 -11.26 -2.04 13.03
C GLU A 51 -11.33 -0.52 12.89
N ARG A 52 -10.26 0.11 12.40
CA ARG A 52 -10.24 1.56 12.13
C ARG A 52 -10.85 1.94 10.79
N GLY A 53 -11.44 0.98 10.06
CA GLY A 53 -12.22 1.25 8.85
C GLY A 53 -11.41 1.46 7.58
N HIS A 54 -10.16 1.01 7.54
CA HIS A 54 -9.35 1.05 6.34
C HIS A 54 -9.66 -0.12 5.41
N ARG A 55 -9.44 0.06 4.12
CA ARG A 55 -9.61 -0.99 3.13
C ARG A 55 -8.37 -1.88 3.06
N ILE A 56 -8.59 -3.20 2.93
CA ILE A 56 -7.52 -4.18 2.79
C ILE A 56 -7.44 -4.64 1.34
N GLY A 57 -6.21 -4.73 0.82
CA GLY A 57 -5.91 -5.35 -0.46
C GLY A 57 -4.85 -6.44 -0.31
N ASN A 58 -4.80 -7.33 -1.28
CA ASN A 58 -3.89 -8.47 -1.30
C ASN A 58 -2.59 -8.12 -2.04
N HIS A 59 -1.45 -8.36 -1.39
CA HIS A 59 -0.11 -8.14 -1.94
C HIS A 59 0.71 -9.44 -1.94
N THR A 60 0.04 -10.58 -2.18
CA THR A 60 0.50 -11.96 -2.08
C THR A 60 0.86 -12.38 -0.65
N PHE A 61 1.10 -13.69 -0.44
CA PHE A 61 1.46 -14.19 0.90
C PHE A 61 2.93 -13.90 1.23
N ASN A 62 3.84 -14.11 0.27
CA ASN A 62 5.28 -13.96 0.49
C ASN A 62 5.91 -12.80 -0.28
N HIS A 63 5.13 -11.83 -0.75
CA HIS A 63 5.62 -10.67 -1.50
C HIS A 63 6.45 -11.10 -2.74
N ILE A 64 5.93 -12.06 -3.52
CA ILE A 64 6.66 -12.66 -4.64
C ILE A 64 6.50 -11.88 -5.94
N ARG A 65 7.54 -11.92 -6.78
CA ARG A 65 7.51 -11.32 -8.11
C ARG A 65 6.92 -12.29 -9.11
N GLY A 66 5.90 -11.85 -9.85
CA GLY A 66 5.24 -12.71 -10.84
C GLY A 66 6.18 -13.30 -11.89
N PHE A 67 7.19 -12.54 -12.33
CA PHE A 67 8.14 -13.00 -13.36
C PHE A 67 9.06 -14.12 -12.90
N GLU A 68 9.24 -14.29 -11.59
CA GLU A 68 10.14 -15.28 -10.99
C GLU A 68 9.43 -16.60 -10.65
N TYR A 69 8.10 -16.65 -10.80
CA TYR A 69 7.28 -17.79 -10.36
C TYR A 69 6.41 -18.32 -11.49
N LEU A 70 6.17 -19.63 -11.47
CA LEU A 70 5.14 -20.23 -12.31
C LEU A 70 3.78 -19.64 -11.96
N SER A 71 2.92 -19.50 -12.96
CA SER A 71 1.60 -18.89 -12.76
C SER A 71 0.76 -19.60 -11.69
N SER A 72 0.80 -20.94 -11.66
CA SER A 72 0.10 -21.73 -10.64
C SER A 72 0.59 -21.43 -9.20
N ASN A 73 1.90 -21.27 -9.03
CA ASN A 73 2.49 -20.94 -7.72
C ASN A 73 2.16 -19.52 -7.29
N TYR A 74 2.18 -18.58 -8.24
CA TYR A 74 1.79 -17.20 -7.98
C TYR A 74 0.33 -17.08 -7.54
N LEU A 75 -0.57 -17.76 -8.25
CA LEU A 75 -2.00 -17.77 -7.92
C LEU A 75 -2.26 -18.43 -6.56
N ALA A 76 -1.60 -19.57 -6.29
CA ALA A 76 -1.74 -20.24 -4.99
C ALA A 76 -1.24 -19.36 -3.84
N ASN A 77 -0.16 -18.61 -4.02
CA ASN A 77 0.37 -17.69 -3.03
C ASN A 77 -0.59 -16.52 -2.77
N THR A 78 -1.20 -16.00 -3.82
CA THR A 78 -2.24 -14.95 -3.71
C THR A 78 -3.48 -15.46 -2.98
N ASP A 79 -3.97 -16.64 -3.34
CA ASP A 79 -5.15 -17.22 -2.71
C ASP A 79 -4.91 -17.56 -1.24
N LYS A 80 -3.71 -18.04 -0.91
CA LYS A 80 -3.32 -18.28 0.49
C LYS A 80 -3.42 -16.99 1.33
N ALA A 81 -2.94 -15.88 0.81
CA ALA A 81 -3.09 -14.59 1.49
C ALA A 81 -4.57 -14.20 1.65
N ASN A 82 -5.38 -14.46 0.63
CA ASN A 82 -6.79 -14.07 0.64
C ASN A 82 -7.66 -14.86 1.62
N GLU A 83 -7.21 -16.01 2.09
CA GLU A 83 -7.89 -16.74 3.18
C GLU A 83 -8.01 -15.88 4.44
N MET A 84 -7.03 -15.04 4.71
CA MET A 84 -7.02 -14.12 5.85
C MET A 84 -7.65 -12.77 5.56
N MET A 85 -7.48 -12.26 4.34
CA MET A 85 -7.89 -10.91 3.95
C MET A 85 -9.33 -10.83 3.47
N LYS A 86 -9.80 -11.84 2.72
CA LYS A 86 -11.14 -11.90 2.12
C LYS A 86 -11.48 -10.62 1.35
N THR A 87 -10.55 -10.19 0.48
CA THR A 87 -10.67 -8.97 -0.30
C THR A 87 -10.79 -9.26 -1.78
N ASP A 88 -11.38 -8.33 -2.52
CA ASP A 88 -11.43 -8.33 -3.98
C ASP A 88 -10.35 -7.43 -4.61
N LEU A 89 -9.55 -6.74 -3.80
CA LEU A 89 -8.46 -5.89 -4.28
C LEU A 89 -7.13 -6.64 -4.28
N PHE A 90 -6.35 -6.43 -5.34
CA PHE A 90 -5.03 -7.03 -5.49
C PHE A 90 -4.06 -6.02 -6.10
N ARG A 91 -2.84 -5.97 -5.57
CA ARG A 91 -1.72 -5.24 -6.17
C ARG A 91 -0.53 -6.18 -6.29
N PRO A 92 0.02 -6.37 -7.51
CA PRO A 92 1.18 -7.25 -7.68
C PRO A 92 2.42 -6.62 -7.04
N PRO A 93 3.19 -7.40 -6.24
CA PRO A 93 4.47 -6.92 -5.72
C PRO A 93 5.39 -6.47 -6.86
N HIS A 94 6.08 -5.35 -6.66
CA HIS A 94 6.93 -4.70 -7.66
C HIS A 94 6.22 -4.26 -8.95
N GLY A 95 4.89 -4.39 -9.03
CA GLY A 95 4.14 -4.16 -10.25
C GLY A 95 4.34 -5.22 -11.34
N HIS A 96 4.87 -6.40 -10.99
CA HIS A 96 5.26 -7.43 -11.93
C HIS A 96 4.29 -8.60 -11.96
N MET A 97 3.72 -8.86 -13.13
CA MET A 97 2.91 -10.05 -13.42
C MET A 97 3.15 -10.53 -14.83
N ARG A 98 3.10 -11.86 -15.01
CA ARG A 98 3.01 -12.45 -16.35
C ARG A 98 1.59 -12.29 -16.89
N TRP A 99 1.44 -12.30 -18.21
CA TRP A 99 0.14 -12.15 -18.87
C TRP A 99 -0.90 -13.18 -18.38
N MET A 100 -0.50 -14.43 -18.25
CA MET A 100 -1.40 -15.49 -17.77
C MET A 100 -1.83 -15.27 -16.32
N GLN A 101 -0.94 -14.78 -15.47
CA GLN A 101 -1.26 -14.43 -14.09
C GLN A 101 -2.30 -13.31 -14.05
N TYR A 102 -2.09 -12.26 -14.82
CA TYR A 102 -3.04 -11.16 -14.96
C TYR A 102 -4.41 -11.63 -15.44
N MET A 103 -4.44 -12.42 -16.54
CA MET A 103 -5.70 -12.90 -17.12
C MET A 103 -6.53 -13.76 -16.15
N THR A 104 -5.86 -14.51 -15.29
CA THR A 104 -6.53 -15.34 -14.28
C THR A 104 -6.98 -14.50 -13.08
N LEU A 105 -6.09 -13.66 -12.53
CA LEU A 105 -6.37 -12.86 -11.35
C LEU A 105 -7.49 -11.84 -11.57
N LYS A 106 -7.56 -11.21 -12.73
CA LYS A 106 -8.59 -10.22 -13.02
C LYS A 106 -10.02 -10.75 -13.00
N ARG A 107 -10.20 -12.08 -13.03
CA ARG A 107 -11.52 -12.71 -12.92
C ARG A 107 -12.04 -12.69 -11.48
N HIS A 108 -11.16 -12.60 -10.50
CA HIS A 108 -11.47 -12.69 -9.08
C HIS A 108 -11.11 -11.43 -8.29
N TYR A 109 -10.18 -10.63 -8.83
CA TYR A 109 -9.68 -9.43 -8.17
C TYR A 109 -9.74 -8.22 -9.08
N LYS A 110 -9.96 -7.06 -8.48
CA LYS A 110 -9.66 -5.76 -9.09
C LYS A 110 -8.16 -5.52 -8.92
N ILE A 111 -7.44 -5.48 -10.02
CA ILE A 111 -6.00 -5.27 -10.02
C ILE A 111 -5.73 -3.77 -9.98
N ILE A 112 -5.16 -3.31 -8.88
CA ILE A 112 -4.91 -1.90 -8.61
C ILE A 112 -3.42 -1.63 -8.73
N MET A 113 -3.05 -0.82 -9.70
CA MET A 113 -1.70 -0.30 -9.85
C MET A 113 -1.60 1.06 -9.14
N TRP A 114 -0.82 1.98 -9.62
CA TRP A 114 -0.65 3.31 -9.05
C TRP A 114 -0.41 4.36 -10.14
N ASP A 115 -0.69 5.61 -9.82
CA ASP A 115 -0.26 6.76 -10.62
C ASP A 115 1.06 7.31 -10.13
N LEU A 116 1.26 7.27 -8.81
CA LEU A 116 2.38 7.92 -8.16
C LEU A 116 2.97 7.01 -7.08
N VAL A 117 4.16 6.50 -7.32
CA VAL A 117 5.00 5.88 -6.29
C VAL A 117 5.89 6.95 -5.68
N THR A 118 5.79 7.15 -4.37
CA THR A 118 6.56 8.18 -3.66
C THR A 118 8.04 7.85 -3.56
N ARG A 119 8.38 6.55 -3.67
CA ARG A 119 9.74 6.00 -3.53
C ARG A 119 10.32 6.19 -2.13
N ASP A 120 9.47 6.17 -1.14
CA ASP A 120 9.83 6.29 0.28
C ASP A 120 10.78 5.18 0.76
N TYR A 121 10.77 4.02 0.11
CA TYR A 121 11.70 2.92 0.38
C TYR A 121 13.11 3.15 -0.13
N SER A 122 13.35 4.18 -0.95
CA SER A 122 14.61 4.36 -1.67
C SER A 122 15.74 4.81 -0.74
N LYS A 123 16.87 4.11 -0.83
CA LYS A 123 18.12 4.52 -0.14
C LYS A 123 18.80 5.71 -0.82
N LYS A 124 18.40 6.03 -2.07
CA LYS A 124 19.00 7.10 -2.88
C LYS A 124 18.27 8.43 -2.73
N LEU A 125 17.04 8.44 -2.26
CA LEU A 125 16.26 9.64 -2.07
C LEU A 125 16.33 10.12 -0.62
N ARG A 126 16.44 11.43 -0.46
CA ARG A 126 16.30 12.09 0.83
C ARG A 126 14.82 12.33 1.13
N PRO A 127 14.43 12.45 2.41
CA PRO A 127 13.02 12.67 2.76
C PRO A 127 12.34 13.84 2.04
N PRO A 128 12.96 15.02 1.85
CA PRO A 128 12.33 16.10 1.09
C PRO A 128 12.06 15.76 -0.38
N GLN A 129 12.88 14.89 -0.99
CA GLN A 129 12.69 14.47 -2.37
C GLN A 129 11.49 13.54 -2.51
N VAL A 130 11.21 12.71 -1.50
CA VAL A 130 10.01 11.86 -1.44
C VAL A 130 8.76 12.73 -1.36
N LEU A 131 8.76 13.75 -0.51
CA LEU A 131 7.68 14.73 -0.44
C LEU A 131 7.50 15.46 -1.77
N ALA A 132 8.60 15.89 -2.40
CA ALA A 132 8.57 16.59 -3.68
C ALA A 132 7.89 15.75 -4.78
N ASN A 133 8.03 14.44 -4.77
CA ASN A 133 7.33 13.56 -5.70
C ASN A 133 5.80 13.70 -5.57
N VAL A 134 5.29 13.77 -4.35
CA VAL A 134 3.86 13.98 -4.12
C VAL A 134 3.43 15.37 -4.60
N MET A 135 4.15 16.40 -4.19
CA MET A 135 3.81 17.79 -4.53
C MET A 135 3.84 18.05 -6.05
N ARG A 136 4.75 17.41 -6.76
CA ARG A 136 4.92 17.59 -8.20
C ARG A 136 3.92 16.80 -9.04
N TYR A 137 3.61 15.59 -8.65
CA TYR A 137 2.91 14.63 -9.51
C TYR A 137 1.49 14.30 -9.07
N ALA A 138 1.07 14.66 -7.86
CA ALA A 138 -0.31 14.41 -7.43
C ALA A 138 -1.30 15.22 -8.27
N ARG A 139 -2.38 14.55 -8.69
CA ARG A 139 -3.44 15.15 -9.49
C ARG A 139 -4.77 14.52 -9.09
N ASN A 140 -5.87 15.09 -9.57
CA ASN A 140 -7.20 14.55 -9.31
C ASN A 140 -7.30 13.10 -9.79
N GLY A 141 -7.70 12.20 -8.90
CA GLY A 141 -7.81 10.76 -9.15
C GLY A 141 -6.54 9.96 -8.88
N SER A 142 -5.44 10.59 -8.46
CA SER A 142 -4.17 9.88 -8.21
C SER A 142 -4.30 8.80 -7.15
N ILE A 143 -3.79 7.62 -7.48
CA ILE A 143 -3.51 6.53 -6.53
C ILE A 143 -2.07 6.69 -6.10
N ILE A 144 -1.86 7.09 -4.84
CA ILE A 144 -0.55 7.43 -4.27
C ILE A 144 -0.08 6.27 -3.40
N THR A 145 1.14 5.81 -3.63
CA THR A 145 1.72 4.67 -2.92
C THR A 145 2.87 5.09 -2.02
N PHE A 146 2.66 4.87 -0.72
CA PHE A 146 3.68 4.80 0.32
C PHE A 146 3.87 3.34 0.77
N HIS A 147 4.83 3.08 1.63
CA HIS A 147 5.10 1.75 2.18
C HIS A 147 5.16 1.81 3.69
N ASP A 148 4.29 1.07 4.37
CA ASP A 148 4.38 0.85 5.81
C ASP A 148 5.36 -0.29 6.10
N SER A 149 6.62 -0.07 5.72
CA SER A 149 7.71 -1.04 5.77
C SER A 149 8.89 -0.52 6.58
N LEU A 150 9.74 -1.45 7.05
CA LEU A 150 10.97 -1.06 7.76
C LEU A 150 11.93 -0.29 6.86
N LYS A 151 11.96 -0.55 5.55
CA LYS A 151 12.81 0.20 4.62
C LYS A 151 12.45 1.69 4.60
N SER A 152 11.16 2.00 4.51
CA SER A 152 10.66 3.37 4.48
C SER A 152 10.71 4.05 5.85
N TRP A 153 10.69 3.26 6.91
CA TRP A 153 10.82 3.73 8.29
C TRP A 153 12.27 4.03 8.68
N ASN A 154 13.17 3.08 8.43
CA ASN A 154 14.55 3.17 8.89
C ASN A 154 15.36 4.27 8.18
N ASN A 155 15.00 4.64 6.95
CA ASN A 155 15.61 5.75 6.23
C ASN A 155 15.00 7.12 6.56
N GLY A 156 13.95 7.17 7.40
CA GLY A 156 13.28 8.41 7.80
C GLY A 156 12.33 9.01 6.75
N ASN A 157 12.22 8.43 5.58
CA ASN A 157 11.45 9.00 4.48
C ASN A 157 9.94 9.05 4.78
N LEU A 158 9.37 7.96 5.32
CA LEU A 158 7.95 7.89 5.61
C LEU A 158 7.54 8.91 6.67
N GLN A 159 8.27 8.98 7.77
CA GLN A 159 7.95 9.89 8.90
C GLN A 159 8.03 11.36 8.50
N TYR A 160 8.95 11.70 7.60
CA TYR A 160 9.06 13.05 7.09
C TYR A 160 7.99 13.37 6.05
N ALA A 161 7.85 12.52 5.04
CA ALA A 161 7.05 12.84 3.86
C ALA A 161 5.55 12.65 4.06
N LEU A 162 5.11 11.61 4.79
CA LEU A 162 3.68 11.30 4.87
C LEU A 162 2.86 12.41 5.56
N PRO A 163 3.24 12.92 6.76
CA PRO A 163 2.46 14.00 7.39
C PRO A 163 2.40 15.25 6.51
N ARG A 164 3.51 15.62 5.90
CA ARG A 164 3.61 16.81 5.06
C ARG A 164 2.85 16.66 3.74
N ALA A 165 2.84 15.45 3.18
CA ALA A 165 2.04 15.16 2.00
C ALA A 165 0.54 15.25 2.27
N ILE A 166 0.08 14.75 3.42
CA ILE A 166 -1.32 14.88 3.84
C ILE A 166 -1.70 16.35 3.98
N ASP A 167 -0.89 17.14 4.66
CA ASP A 167 -1.13 18.58 4.85
C ASP A 167 -1.21 19.29 3.50
N PHE A 168 -0.23 19.06 2.64
CA PHE A 168 -0.20 19.64 1.29
C PHE A 168 -1.44 19.29 0.48
N LEU A 169 -1.84 18.02 0.45
CA LEU A 169 -3.00 17.58 -0.31
C LEU A 169 -4.30 18.19 0.22
N LYS A 170 -4.43 18.34 1.54
CA LYS A 170 -5.58 19.03 2.14
C LYS A 170 -5.61 20.52 1.79
N GLU A 171 -4.48 21.19 1.86
CA GLU A 171 -4.36 22.62 1.48
C GLU A 171 -4.72 22.84 0.01
N GLU A 172 -4.36 21.89 -0.87
CA GLU A 172 -4.72 21.92 -2.28
C GLU A 172 -6.20 21.53 -2.56
N GLY A 173 -6.96 21.17 -1.53
CA GLY A 173 -8.40 20.87 -1.64
C GLY A 173 -8.71 19.43 -2.05
N TYR A 174 -7.80 18.50 -1.87
CA TYR A 174 -8.05 17.09 -2.14
C TYR A 174 -8.82 16.40 -1.01
N GLU A 175 -9.79 15.59 -1.39
CA GLU A 175 -10.44 14.62 -0.53
C GLU A 175 -9.72 13.28 -0.62
N PHE A 176 -9.65 12.56 0.51
CA PHE A 176 -9.05 11.22 0.56
C PHE A 176 -10.17 10.17 0.49
N ARG A 177 -10.13 9.31 -0.51
CA ARG A 177 -11.16 8.29 -0.75
C ARG A 177 -10.57 6.88 -0.73
N LEU A 178 -11.46 5.89 -0.50
CA LEU A 178 -11.14 4.47 -0.60
C LEU A 178 -11.32 3.96 -2.02
N LEU A 179 -10.50 2.98 -2.40
CA LEU A 179 -10.61 2.24 -3.66
C LEU A 179 -11.82 1.31 -3.65
#